data_99e28995753d88aea10bf044566ac72a
#
_entry.id   99e28995753d88aea10bf044566ac72a
#
_cell.length_a   1.000
_cell.length_b   1.000
_cell.length_c   1.000
_cell.angle_alpha   90.00
_cell.angle_beta   90.00
_cell.angle_gamma   90.00
#
_symmetry.space_group_name_H-M   'P 1'
#
loop_
_entity.id
_entity.type
_entity.pdbx_description
1 polymer ?
#
loop_
_entity_poly.entity_id
_entity_poly.type
_entity_poly.pdbx_seq_one_letter_code
_entity_poly.pdbx_strand_id
1 'polypeptide(L)'
;MDREATSEDLDALREFARTRVGVEFFVEPETMVTDTTAVAVAVDGEWTRRRVGSPQVIRQVAKQLQLPVYDVQIVGYPERMRAYNARLKARRSDRLLGKEDPS
;
A
#
# COMPACT_ATOMS: atom_id res chain seq x y z
N MET A 1 7.41 -19.63 12.37
CA MET A 1 6.44 -18.97 13.24
C MET A 1 5.54 -18.11 12.41
N ASP A 2 4.27 -18.32 12.56
CA ASP A 2 3.29 -17.56 11.79
C ASP A 2 3.22 -16.13 12.25
N ARG A 3 3.36 -15.23 11.31
CA ARG A 3 3.23 -13.80 11.58
C ARG A 3 1.88 -13.33 11.10
N GLU A 4 0.90 -13.59 11.92
CA GLU A 4 -0.44 -13.14 11.60
C GLU A 4 -0.50 -11.61 11.65
N ALA A 5 -1.44 -11.06 10.92
CA ALA A 5 -1.73 -9.64 11.00
C ALA A 5 -2.13 -9.29 12.43
N THR A 6 -1.60 -8.19 12.92
CA THR A 6 -2.08 -7.65 14.19
C THR A 6 -3.31 -6.78 13.92
N SER A 7 -4.11 -6.52 14.96
CA SER A 7 -5.22 -5.59 14.82
C SER A 7 -4.71 -4.20 14.42
N GLU A 8 -3.51 -3.85 14.86
CA GLU A 8 -2.88 -2.59 14.49
C GLU A 8 -2.61 -2.51 12.99
N ASP A 9 -2.12 -3.61 12.40
CA ASP A 9 -1.88 -3.65 10.95
C ASP A 9 -3.18 -3.45 10.17
N LEU A 10 -4.23 -4.15 10.56
CA LEU A 10 -5.51 -4.05 9.87
C LEU A 10 -6.16 -2.69 10.09
N ASP A 11 -6.04 -2.14 11.29
CA ASP A 11 -6.57 -0.81 11.58
C ASP A 11 -5.85 0.27 10.78
N ALA A 12 -4.53 0.11 10.57
CA ALA A 12 -3.76 1.03 9.74
C ALA A 12 -4.26 1.02 8.30
N LEU A 13 -4.57 -0.16 7.75
CA LEU A 13 -5.11 -0.27 6.41
C LEU A 13 -6.50 0.35 6.30
N ARG A 14 -7.35 0.12 7.30
CA ARG A 14 -8.70 0.72 7.35
C ARG A 14 -8.62 2.24 7.43
N GLU A 15 -7.70 2.75 8.27
CA GLU A 15 -7.52 4.19 8.43
C GLU A 15 -7.01 4.83 7.15
N PHE A 16 -6.05 4.19 6.50
CA PHE A 16 -5.55 4.66 5.21
C PHE A 16 -6.69 4.76 4.20
N ALA A 17 -7.52 3.71 4.12
CA ALA A 17 -8.63 3.66 3.18
C ALA A 17 -9.68 4.73 3.47
N ARG A 18 -9.93 5.03 4.75
CA ARG A 18 -10.93 6.03 5.12
C ARG A 18 -10.47 7.45 4.85
N THR A 19 -9.17 7.70 4.95
CA THR A 19 -8.64 9.06 4.87
C THR A 19 -8.11 9.42 3.49
N ARG A 20 -8.08 8.46 2.54
CA ARG A 20 -7.63 8.70 1.17
C ARG A 20 -8.73 8.34 0.20
N VAL A 21 -8.61 8.88 -1.01
CA VAL A 21 -9.61 8.69 -2.06
C VAL A 21 -9.15 7.59 -3.03
N GLY A 22 -10.11 6.75 -3.44
CA GLY A 22 -9.88 5.78 -4.50
C GLY A 22 -8.87 4.70 -4.16
N VAL A 23 -8.87 4.24 -2.91
CA VAL A 23 -7.91 3.24 -2.46
C VAL A 23 -8.24 1.87 -3.05
N GLU A 24 -7.19 1.21 -3.53
CA GLU A 24 -7.24 -0.18 -3.98
C GLU A 24 -6.18 -0.98 -3.22
N PHE A 25 -6.48 -2.24 -2.92
CA PHE A 25 -5.55 -3.12 -2.24
C PHE A 25 -4.86 -4.05 -3.23
N PHE A 26 -3.58 -4.31 -2.99
CA PHE A 26 -2.77 -5.23 -3.80
C PHE A 26 -2.12 -6.23 -2.86
N VAL A 27 -2.46 -7.51 -3.04
CA VAL A 27 -1.90 -8.59 -2.22
C VAL A 27 -0.54 -8.95 -2.76
N GLU A 28 0.44 -9.02 -1.85
CA GLU A 28 1.77 -9.52 -2.14
C GLU A 28 1.86 -10.91 -1.47
N PRO A 29 1.76 -11.99 -2.25
CA PRO A 29 1.76 -13.33 -1.65
C PRO A 29 3.03 -13.63 -0.88
N GLU A 30 2.92 -14.53 0.09
CA GLU A 30 4.08 -14.95 0.88
C GLU A 30 5.13 -15.60 -0.01
N THR A 31 6.38 -15.47 0.43
CA THR A 31 7.52 -16.15 -0.16
C THR A 31 8.19 -16.99 0.92
N MET A 32 9.31 -17.62 0.59
CA MET A 32 10.06 -18.38 1.58
C MET A 32 10.59 -17.52 2.72
N VAL A 33 10.72 -16.22 2.49
CA VAL A 33 11.34 -15.31 3.47
C VAL A 33 10.41 -14.17 3.91
N THR A 34 9.24 -14.02 3.28
CA THR A 34 8.31 -12.94 3.62
C THR A 34 6.90 -13.47 3.77
N ASP A 35 6.16 -12.89 4.72
CA ASP A 35 4.77 -13.22 4.94
C ASP A 35 3.88 -12.49 3.92
N THR A 36 2.62 -12.89 3.85
CA THR A 36 1.64 -12.20 3.02
C THR A 36 1.46 -10.77 3.51
N THR A 37 1.61 -9.83 2.60
CA THR A 37 1.39 -8.42 2.86
C THR A 37 0.33 -7.87 1.93
N ALA A 38 -0.20 -6.72 2.26
CA ALA A 38 -1.09 -5.98 1.39
C ALA A 38 -0.61 -4.53 1.30
N VAL A 39 -0.65 -4.01 0.09
CA VAL A 39 -0.35 -2.61 -0.19
C VAL A 39 -1.68 -1.92 -0.49
N ALA A 40 -1.95 -0.84 0.22
CA ALA A 40 -3.08 0.03 -0.08
C ALA A 40 -2.56 1.22 -0.86
N VAL A 41 -3.16 1.50 -2.02
CA VAL A 41 -2.70 2.57 -2.91
C VAL A 41 -3.85 3.51 -3.19
N ALA A 42 -3.66 4.78 -2.88
CA ALA A 42 -4.65 5.83 -3.11
C ALA A 42 -4.61 6.33 -4.56
N VAL A 43 -5.59 7.14 -4.93
CA VAL A 43 -5.72 7.62 -6.30
C VAL A 43 -4.51 8.43 -6.77
N ASP A 44 -3.83 9.14 -5.86
CA ASP A 44 -2.64 9.92 -6.18
C ASP A 44 -1.35 9.09 -6.17
N GLY A 45 -1.46 7.80 -5.84
CA GLY A 45 -0.31 6.91 -5.77
C GLY A 45 0.31 6.77 -4.40
N GLU A 46 -0.12 7.54 -3.41
CA GLU A 46 0.32 7.35 -2.03
C GLU A 46 -0.03 5.93 -1.58
N TRP A 47 0.86 5.29 -0.82
CA TRP A 47 0.65 3.88 -0.47
C TRP A 47 1.22 3.56 0.89
N THR A 48 0.72 2.47 1.46
CA THR A 48 1.23 1.88 2.69
C THR A 48 1.20 0.37 2.58
N ARG A 49 2.09 -0.31 3.28
CA ARG A 49 2.19 -1.78 3.28
C ARG A 49 2.06 -2.30 4.69
N ARG A 50 1.25 -3.34 4.86
CA ARG A 50 1.08 -4.00 6.15
C ARG A 50 1.00 -5.50 5.98
N ARG A 51 1.39 -6.25 7.03
CA ARG A 51 1.18 -7.68 7.08
C ARG A 51 -0.30 -7.96 7.27
N VAL A 52 -0.78 -8.95 6.53
CA VAL A 52 -2.21 -9.31 6.61
C VAL A 52 -2.41 -10.79 6.94
N GLY A 53 -1.33 -11.56 7.06
CA GLY A 53 -1.40 -12.97 7.43
C GLY A 53 -1.76 -13.87 6.28
N SER A 54 -2.84 -13.59 5.58
CA SER A 54 -3.29 -14.38 4.44
C SER A 54 -4.08 -13.51 3.47
N PRO A 55 -4.19 -13.96 2.19
CA PRO A 55 -5.01 -13.22 1.22
C PRO A 55 -6.49 -13.10 1.64
N GLN A 56 -7.01 -14.10 2.34
CA GLN A 56 -8.39 -14.10 2.79
C GLN A 56 -8.69 -12.95 3.73
N VAL A 57 -7.75 -12.60 4.61
CA VAL A 57 -7.92 -11.53 5.56
C VAL A 57 -8.12 -10.19 4.86
N ILE A 58 -7.24 -9.87 3.89
CA ILE A 58 -7.36 -8.60 3.18
C ILE A 58 -8.60 -8.56 2.27
N ARG A 59 -8.97 -9.70 1.69
CA ARG A 59 -10.20 -9.77 0.90
C ARG A 59 -11.41 -9.45 1.75
N GLN A 60 -11.43 -9.93 2.99
CA GLN A 60 -12.52 -9.67 3.92
C GLN A 60 -12.58 -8.20 4.32
N VAL A 61 -11.43 -7.59 4.60
CA VAL A 61 -11.33 -6.16 4.90
C VAL A 61 -11.81 -5.34 3.71
N ALA A 62 -11.34 -5.68 2.51
CA ALA A 62 -11.73 -4.99 1.28
C ALA A 62 -13.24 -5.08 1.05
N LYS A 63 -13.83 -6.25 1.29
CA LYS A 63 -15.27 -6.44 1.15
C LYS A 63 -16.04 -5.53 2.11
N GLN A 64 -15.60 -5.46 3.36
CA GLN A 64 -16.23 -4.60 4.37
C GLN A 64 -16.17 -3.13 3.96
N LEU A 65 -15.07 -2.72 3.33
CA LEU A 65 -14.87 -1.35 2.89
C LEU A 65 -15.39 -1.08 1.49
N GLN A 66 -15.87 -2.12 0.80
CA GLN A 66 -16.34 -2.04 -0.59
C GLN A 66 -15.24 -1.53 -1.53
N LEU A 67 -14.02 -2.02 -1.33
CA LEU A 67 -12.87 -1.66 -2.13
C LEU A 67 -12.33 -2.87 -2.88
N PRO A 68 -11.73 -2.64 -4.05
CA PRO A 68 -11.16 -3.75 -4.83
C PRO A 68 -9.87 -4.27 -4.22
N VAL A 69 -9.59 -5.55 -4.46
CA VAL A 69 -8.33 -6.17 -4.08
C VAL A 69 -7.82 -6.99 -5.26
N TYR A 70 -6.54 -6.82 -5.55
CA TYR A 70 -5.86 -7.47 -6.68
C TYR A 70 -4.65 -8.25 -6.19
N ASP A 71 -4.24 -9.24 -6.97
CA ASP A 71 -2.99 -9.96 -6.72
C ASP A 71 -1.89 -9.30 -7.56
N VAL A 72 -0.84 -8.84 -6.89
CA VAL A 72 0.25 -8.13 -7.56
C VAL A 72 0.99 -9.00 -8.57
N GLN A 73 0.99 -10.32 -8.38
CA GLN A 73 1.63 -11.23 -9.33
C GLN A 73 0.87 -11.30 -10.66
N ILE A 74 -0.43 -10.97 -10.64
CA ILE A 74 -1.27 -11.01 -11.83
C ILE A 74 -1.29 -9.65 -12.52
N VAL A 75 -1.53 -8.57 -11.75
CA VAL A 75 -1.75 -7.24 -12.34
C VAL A 75 -0.55 -6.31 -12.20
N GLY A 76 0.43 -6.65 -11.36
CA GLY A 76 1.55 -5.76 -11.06
C GLY A 76 1.14 -4.61 -10.15
N TYR A 77 2.11 -3.78 -9.81
CA TYR A 77 1.84 -2.56 -9.04
C TYR A 77 1.29 -1.48 -9.97
N PRO A 78 0.37 -0.65 -9.49
CA PRO A 78 -0.19 0.41 -10.34
C PRO A 78 0.87 1.47 -10.67
N GLU A 79 0.78 2.00 -11.87
CA GLU A 79 1.73 3.01 -12.36
C GLU A 79 1.75 4.25 -11.48
N ARG A 80 0.60 4.65 -10.94
CA ARG A 80 0.51 5.83 -10.07
C ARG A 80 1.36 5.69 -8.81
N MET A 81 1.57 4.45 -8.33
CA MET A 81 2.43 4.19 -7.18
C MET A 81 3.89 4.50 -7.53
N ARG A 82 4.34 4.08 -8.71
CA ARG A 82 5.69 4.37 -9.16
C ARG A 82 5.89 5.87 -9.41
N ALA A 83 4.88 6.51 -9.97
CA ALA A 83 4.93 7.96 -10.19
C ALA A 83 5.00 8.72 -8.86
N TYR A 84 4.26 8.29 -7.87
CA TYR A 84 4.31 8.86 -6.53
C TYR A 84 5.72 8.73 -5.94
N ASN A 85 6.31 7.54 -6.02
CA ASN A 85 7.66 7.30 -5.51
C ASN A 85 8.69 8.17 -6.23
N ALA A 86 8.54 8.34 -7.54
CA ALA A 86 9.42 9.18 -8.34
C ALA A 86 9.33 10.65 -7.90
N ARG A 87 8.11 11.14 -7.63
CA ARG A 87 7.93 12.50 -7.13
C ARG A 87 8.58 12.70 -5.77
N LEU A 88 8.44 11.72 -4.87
CA LEU A 88 9.08 11.80 -3.56
C LEU A 88 10.59 11.81 -3.67
N LYS A 89 11.14 10.97 -4.54
CA LYS A 89 12.57 10.90 -4.76
C LYS A 89 13.11 12.20 -5.34
N ALA A 90 12.43 12.77 -6.30
CA ALA A 90 12.81 14.04 -6.92
C ALA A 90 12.79 15.16 -5.89
N ARG A 91 11.75 15.22 -5.08
CA ARG A 91 11.62 16.22 -4.02
C ARG A 91 12.74 16.09 -2.99
N ARG A 92 13.09 14.87 -2.62
CA ARG A 92 14.20 14.62 -1.69
C ARG A 92 15.54 15.06 -2.29
N SER A 93 15.77 14.77 -3.55
CA SER A 93 16.99 15.20 -4.24
C SER A 93 17.09 16.72 -4.31
N ASP A 94 16.01 17.39 -4.64
CA ASP A 94 15.96 18.86 -4.69
C ASP A 94 16.26 19.46 -3.33
N ARG A 95 15.73 18.87 -2.27
CA ARG A 95 15.97 19.33 -0.90
C ARG A 95 17.44 19.20 -0.53
N LEU A 96 18.06 18.06 -0.88
CA LEU A 96 19.47 17.82 -0.58
C LEU A 96 20.38 18.76 -1.37
N LEU A 97 19.96 19.18 -2.55
CA LEU A 97 20.72 20.09 -3.39
C LEU A 97 20.38 21.57 -3.14
N GLY A 98 19.53 21.85 -2.17
CA GLY A 98 19.11 23.20 -1.87
C GLY A 98 18.19 23.80 -2.91
N LYS A 99 17.50 22.99 -3.70
CA LYS A 99 16.60 23.45 -4.75
C LYS A 99 15.14 23.30 -4.34
N GLU A 100 14.83 23.61 -3.11
CA GLU A 100 13.45 23.49 -2.65
C GLU A 100 12.56 24.50 -3.34
N ASP A 101 11.32 24.05 -3.60
CA ASP A 101 10.28 24.90 -4.14
C ASP A 101 9.95 25.96 -3.10
N PRO A 102 9.98 27.24 -3.48
CA PRO A 102 9.73 28.32 -2.54
C PRO A 102 8.26 28.47 -2.10
N SER A 103 7.38 27.66 -2.63
CA SER A 103 5.97 27.75 -2.28
C SER A 103 5.64 27.25 -0.88
#